data_c118a7431b50e5df3c8b994d053cb57a
#
_entry.id   c118a7431b50e5df3c8b994d053cb57a
#
_cell.length_a   1.000
_cell.length_b   1.000
_cell.length_c   1.000
_cell.angle_alpha   90.00
_cell.angle_beta   90.00
_cell.angle_gamma   90.00
#
_symmetry.space_group_name_H-M   'P 1'
#
loop_
_entity.id
_entity.type
_entity.pdbx_description
1 polymer ?
#
loop_
_entity_poly.entity_id
_entity_poly.type
_entity_poly.pdbx_seq_one_letter_code
_entity_poly.pdbx_strand_id
1 'polypeptide(L)'
;MSLLVKNGCFLVDQKRFELTLSLAPGETKGIYGASGSGKSTLFYLLAGLNEKGFEGGTYTIDGQTMSQLSIGERSTSVSLLFQNPDMQFCMATPREELLFCLENQCIPQKDMPNKVADALAFCEITHLADQPFTTLSGGEKQLAALACCLILESQYLLLDEPFANLDADTSKKIIRKLQHIQQKKAIGILLIDHQIKETANWVDEWLLIEEDFRTIDQAAIRDLDQHIRKTLPLAKIKSSSNKKRLSFQQFRLPIRNHEIVFPNFAFDGGTLIGITGRSGSGKSSFLKAILQQHAYKGDILLAGQPIKKHPSPFRSISWIMQNPQDQFLAATVAQELSQGSTPTESEKLLAKLRLQNKSTQSPFRLSQGQQRRLAVASLLQRPVDLLLVDEPTYGQDIKQAWQIMQLLAEKATTGTLVLIVSHDILLLQQFCSQIIDFNLYEKEDADAHAKSNSQIIRHFRARLTGFFSK
;
A
#
# COMPACT_ATOMS: atom_id res chain seq x y z
N MET A 1 -2.76 29.25 -18.70
CA MET A 1 -1.79 28.14 -18.50
C MET A 1 -2.56 26.96 -17.97
N SER A 2 -2.41 25.75 -18.54
CA SER A 2 -3.03 24.52 -18.04
C SER A 2 -2.41 23.29 -18.69
N LEU A 3 -2.42 22.17 -17.99
CA LEU A 3 -2.25 20.84 -18.57
C LEU A 3 -3.59 20.47 -19.22
N LEU A 4 -3.60 20.21 -20.52
CA LEU A 4 -4.81 19.99 -21.27
C LEU A 4 -4.70 18.81 -22.22
N VAL A 5 -5.57 17.82 -22.06
CA VAL A 5 -5.80 16.73 -23.00
C VAL A 5 -7.17 16.96 -23.66
N LYS A 6 -7.25 17.03 -24.98
CA LYS A 6 -8.51 17.10 -25.73
C LYS A 6 -8.66 15.87 -26.60
N ASN A 7 -9.71 15.10 -26.37
CA ASN A 7 -10.04 13.88 -27.13
C ASN A 7 -8.87 12.92 -27.23
N GLY A 8 -8.05 12.81 -26.16
CA GLY A 8 -6.91 11.89 -26.12
C GLY A 8 -7.39 10.45 -26.04
N CYS A 9 -6.88 9.60 -26.93
CA CYS A 9 -7.20 8.18 -26.95
C CYS A 9 -6.01 7.35 -26.50
N PHE A 10 -6.24 6.31 -25.69
CA PHE A 10 -5.22 5.36 -25.30
C PHE A 10 -5.80 3.96 -25.06
N LEU A 11 -4.94 2.95 -25.11
CA LEU A 11 -5.31 1.54 -24.95
C LEU A 11 -4.81 0.97 -23.63
N VAL A 12 -5.67 0.21 -22.97
CA VAL A 12 -5.32 -0.61 -21.79
C VAL A 12 -5.90 -2.00 -21.98
N ASP A 13 -5.07 -3.04 -22.01
CA ASP A 13 -5.51 -4.44 -22.21
C ASP A 13 -6.52 -4.59 -23.36
N GLN A 14 -6.29 -3.94 -24.52
CA GLN A 14 -7.13 -3.89 -25.74
C GLN A 14 -8.42 -3.08 -25.61
N LYS A 15 -8.73 -2.49 -24.44
CA LYS A 15 -9.83 -1.56 -24.28
C LYS A 15 -9.36 -0.15 -24.61
N ARG A 16 -10.11 0.53 -25.50
CA ARG A 16 -9.86 1.92 -25.88
C ARG A 16 -10.57 2.85 -24.89
N PHE A 17 -9.85 3.85 -24.42
CA PHE A 17 -10.36 4.92 -23.59
C PHE A 17 -10.23 6.26 -24.32
N GLU A 18 -11.23 7.12 -24.15
CA GLU A 18 -11.21 8.50 -24.61
C GLU A 18 -11.25 9.43 -23.41
N LEU A 19 -10.40 10.45 -23.41
CA LEU A 19 -10.24 11.38 -22.30
C LEU A 19 -10.20 12.82 -22.80
N THR A 20 -10.98 13.68 -22.15
CA THR A 20 -10.76 15.13 -22.13
C THR A 20 -10.50 15.54 -20.68
N LEU A 21 -9.33 16.12 -20.41
CA LEU A 21 -8.87 16.49 -19.08
C LEU A 21 -8.24 17.87 -19.15
N SER A 22 -8.64 18.76 -18.26
CA SER A 22 -7.94 20.01 -18.00
C SER A 22 -7.53 20.06 -16.53
N LEU A 23 -6.32 20.54 -16.26
CA LEU A 23 -5.81 20.79 -14.91
C LEU A 23 -5.20 22.17 -14.88
N ALA A 24 -5.80 23.08 -14.13
CA ALA A 24 -5.30 24.44 -13.96
C ALA A 24 -4.18 24.51 -12.91
N PRO A 25 -3.31 25.53 -12.95
CA PRO A 25 -2.39 25.81 -11.86
C PRO A 25 -3.15 26.03 -10.53
N GLY A 26 -2.69 25.36 -9.47
CA GLY A 26 -3.34 25.45 -8.16
C GLY A 26 -4.59 24.57 -7.98
N GLU A 27 -5.04 23.87 -9.02
CA GLU A 27 -6.16 22.93 -8.95
C GLU A 27 -5.71 21.53 -8.52
N THR A 28 -6.57 20.82 -7.78
CA THR A 28 -6.36 19.39 -7.47
C THR A 28 -7.48 18.56 -8.06
N LYS A 29 -7.14 17.61 -8.92
CA LYS A 29 -8.09 16.61 -9.43
C LYS A 29 -7.72 15.22 -8.98
N GLY A 30 -8.74 14.40 -8.68
CA GLY A 30 -8.59 13.01 -8.31
C GLY A 30 -8.99 12.07 -9.45
N ILE A 31 -8.36 10.92 -9.53
CA ILE A 31 -8.78 9.82 -10.40
C ILE A 31 -9.15 8.63 -9.53
N TYR A 32 -10.37 8.14 -9.70
CA TYR A 32 -10.89 6.97 -9.02
C TYR A 32 -11.37 5.92 -10.03
N GLY A 33 -11.16 4.65 -9.73
CA GLY A 33 -11.59 3.55 -10.59
C GLY A 33 -11.00 2.22 -10.14
N ALA A 34 -11.53 1.14 -10.69
CA ALA A 34 -11.08 -0.22 -10.36
C ALA A 34 -9.59 -0.42 -10.66
N SER A 35 -8.94 -1.35 -9.95
CA SER A 35 -7.57 -1.75 -10.28
C SER A 35 -7.52 -2.36 -11.68
N GLY A 36 -6.52 -1.93 -12.49
CA GLY A 36 -6.39 -2.32 -13.89
C GLY A 36 -7.26 -1.50 -14.86
N SER A 37 -7.94 -0.44 -14.41
CA SER A 37 -8.70 0.46 -15.29
C SER A 37 -7.84 1.43 -16.10
N GLY A 38 -6.51 1.36 -16.00
CA GLY A 38 -5.60 2.19 -16.80
C GLY A 38 -5.14 3.49 -16.16
N LYS A 39 -5.41 3.72 -14.88
CA LYS A 39 -5.02 4.94 -14.15
C LYS A 39 -3.52 5.23 -14.24
N SER A 40 -2.68 4.28 -13.86
CA SER A 40 -1.22 4.43 -13.93
C SER A 40 -0.73 4.55 -15.37
N THR A 41 -1.39 3.85 -16.33
CA THR A 41 -1.08 4.01 -17.76
C THR A 41 -1.34 5.44 -18.23
N LEU A 42 -2.45 6.04 -17.79
CA LEU A 42 -2.74 7.44 -18.06
C LEU A 42 -1.65 8.37 -17.49
N PHE A 43 -1.18 8.09 -16.27
CA PHE A 43 -0.10 8.88 -15.65
C PHE A 43 1.21 8.78 -16.43
N TYR A 44 1.58 7.59 -16.93
CA TYR A 44 2.75 7.42 -17.79
C TYR A 44 2.62 8.18 -19.12
N LEU A 45 1.42 8.25 -19.69
CA LEU A 45 1.15 9.05 -20.88
C LEU A 45 1.29 10.55 -20.59
N LEU A 46 0.70 11.02 -19.47
CA LEU A 46 0.77 12.43 -19.05
C LEU A 46 2.20 12.85 -18.66
N ALA A 47 2.98 11.95 -18.08
CA ALA A 47 4.39 12.20 -17.80
C ALA A 47 5.31 12.12 -19.03
N GLY A 48 4.77 11.72 -20.20
CA GLY A 48 5.56 11.53 -21.42
C GLY A 48 6.51 10.34 -21.39
N LEU A 49 6.25 9.36 -20.51
CA LEU A 49 7.05 8.13 -20.36
C LEU A 49 6.62 7.02 -21.34
N ASN A 50 5.49 7.18 -22.00
CA ASN A 50 5.03 6.24 -23.03
C ASN A 50 5.40 6.81 -24.41
N GLU A 51 6.28 6.12 -25.13
CA GLU A 51 6.77 6.53 -26.46
C GLU A 51 5.66 6.68 -27.51
N LYS A 52 4.57 5.91 -27.40
CA LYS A 52 3.44 5.97 -28.31
C LYS A 52 2.57 7.21 -28.09
N GLY A 53 2.63 7.80 -26.89
CA GLY A 53 1.75 8.91 -26.52
C GLY A 53 0.25 8.54 -26.59
N PHE A 54 -0.59 9.55 -26.75
CA PHE A 54 -2.01 9.35 -27.07
C PHE A 54 -2.17 8.99 -28.55
N GLU A 55 -3.02 8.01 -28.86
CA GLU A 55 -3.32 7.58 -30.24
C GLU A 55 -4.17 8.57 -31.05
N GLY A 56 -4.63 9.65 -30.42
CA GLY A 56 -5.42 10.71 -31.03
C GLY A 56 -5.60 11.87 -30.07
N GLY A 57 -6.24 12.94 -30.56
CA GLY A 57 -6.43 14.16 -29.80
C GLY A 57 -5.15 14.99 -29.66
N THR A 58 -5.16 15.92 -28.71
CA THR A 58 -4.01 16.79 -28.41
C THR A 58 -3.70 16.77 -26.93
N TYR A 59 -2.40 16.75 -26.61
CA TYR A 59 -1.92 16.91 -25.25
C TYR A 59 -0.94 18.09 -25.20
N THR A 60 -1.30 19.11 -24.44
CA THR A 60 -0.52 20.34 -24.31
C THR A 60 -0.30 20.71 -22.85
N ILE A 61 0.85 21.31 -22.58
CA ILE A 61 1.16 21.96 -21.31
C ILE A 61 1.45 23.43 -21.62
N ASP A 62 0.68 24.32 -21.04
CA ASP A 62 0.76 25.77 -21.27
C ASP A 62 0.72 26.17 -22.75
N GLY A 63 -0.05 25.41 -23.54
CA GLY A 63 -0.22 25.64 -25.00
C GLY A 63 0.87 24.97 -25.86
N GLN A 64 1.93 24.42 -25.29
CA GLN A 64 2.95 23.67 -26.03
C GLN A 64 2.59 22.19 -26.07
N THR A 65 2.75 21.56 -27.22
CA THR A 65 2.50 20.11 -27.35
C THR A 65 3.57 19.31 -26.62
N MET A 66 3.17 18.37 -25.77
CA MET A 66 4.07 17.57 -24.94
C MET A 66 5.18 16.87 -25.74
N SER A 67 4.88 16.38 -26.95
CA SER A 67 5.87 15.73 -27.83
C SER A 67 6.97 16.65 -28.33
N GLN A 68 6.76 17.97 -28.31
CA GLN A 68 7.73 18.98 -28.75
C GLN A 68 8.66 19.45 -27.62
N LEU A 69 8.29 19.16 -26.36
CA LEU A 69 9.13 19.50 -25.21
C LEU A 69 10.34 18.56 -25.15
N SER A 70 11.51 19.13 -24.88
CA SER A 70 12.72 18.37 -24.53
C SER A 70 12.53 17.62 -23.21
N ILE A 71 13.39 16.63 -22.92
CA ILE A 71 13.33 15.86 -21.66
C ILE A 71 13.44 16.80 -20.45
N GLY A 72 14.33 17.79 -20.48
CA GLY A 72 14.49 18.78 -19.42
C GLY A 72 13.23 19.62 -19.21
N GLU A 73 12.60 20.11 -20.29
CA GLU A 73 11.36 20.89 -20.21
C GLU A 73 10.20 20.04 -19.68
N ARG A 74 10.12 18.76 -20.06
CA ARG A 74 9.12 17.83 -19.50
C ARG A 74 9.28 17.65 -18.00
N SER A 75 10.50 17.45 -17.50
CA SER A 75 10.78 17.24 -16.07
C SER A 75 10.47 18.46 -15.21
N THR A 76 10.62 19.68 -15.75
CA THR A 76 10.21 20.92 -15.07
C THR A 76 8.72 21.20 -15.22
N SER A 77 8.05 20.61 -16.21
CA SER A 77 6.60 20.77 -16.39
C SER A 77 5.81 19.78 -15.53
N VAL A 78 6.20 18.51 -15.54
CA VAL A 78 5.44 17.42 -14.90
C VAL A 78 6.38 16.49 -14.13
N SER A 79 6.08 16.24 -12.85
CA SER A 79 6.70 15.17 -12.05
C SER A 79 5.70 14.05 -11.80
N LEU A 80 6.18 12.82 -11.80
CA LEU A 80 5.40 11.62 -11.52
C LEU A 80 5.93 10.90 -10.28
N LEU A 81 5.08 10.70 -9.28
CA LEU A 81 5.29 9.75 -8.21
C LEU A 81 4.74 8.39 -8.64
N PHE A 82 5.59 7.39 -8.70
CA PHE A 82 5.20 6.02 -9.06
C PHE A 82 4.48 5.32 -7.91
N GLN A 83 3.54 4.45 -8.24
CA GLN A 83 2.84 3.60 -7.27
C GLN A 83 3.83 2.72 -6.47
N ASN A 84 4.87 2.19 -7.12
CA ASN A 84 5.97 1.50 -6.45
C ASN A 84 7.20 2.42 -6.37
N PRO A 85 7.57 2.93 -5.19
CA PRO A 85 8.71 3.84 -5.05
C PRO A 85 10.05 3.19 -5.42
N ASP A 86 10.21 1.87 -5.28
CA ASP A 86 11.45 1.17 -5.67
C ASP A 86 11.76 1.27 -7.18
N MET A 87 10.74 1.53 -8.01
CA MET A 87 10.94 1.74 -9.46
C MET A 87 11.45 3.15 -9.80
N GLN A 88 11.44 4.06 -8.84
CA GLN A 88 11.84 5.46 -9.04
C GLN A 88 13.31 5.70 -8.68
N PHE A 89 13.88 4.89 -7.77
CA PHE A 89 15.21 5.12 -7.23
C PHE A 89 16.31 4.57 -8.13
N CYS A 90 17.32 5.40 -8.38
CA CYS A 90 18.55 5.08 -9.12
C CYS A 90 19.77 5.02 -8.22
N MET A 91 19.73 5.72 -7.08
CA MET A 91 20.84 5.85 -6.12
C MET A 91 20.62 4.97 -4.89
N ALA A 92 21.62 4.90 -4.01
CA ALA A 92 21.58 4.04 -2.84
C ALA A 92 20.82 4.66 -1.64
N THR A 93 20.84 5.98 -1.50
CA THR A 93 20.31 6.71 -0.35
C THR A 93 19.40 7.86 -0.79
N PRO A 94 18.47 8.33 0.08
CA PRO A 94 17.63 9.49 -0.21
C PRO A 94 18.40 10.76 -0.57
N ARG A 95 19.51 11.04 0.11
CA ARG A 95 20.34 12.21 -0.19
C ARG A 95 20.93 12.12 -1.59
N GLU A 96 21.51 10.98 -1.95
CA GLU A 96 22.10 10.78 -3.27
C GLU A 96 21.06 10.88 -4.37
N GLU A 97 19.86 10.34 -4.16
CA GLU A 97 18.75 10.41 -5.12
C GLU A 97 18.29 11.86 -5.35
N LEU A 98 18.16 12.64 -4.27
CA LEU A 98 17.78 14.06 -4.38
C LEU A 98 18.87 14.89 -5.08
N LEU A 99 20.15 14.61 -4.80
CA LEU A 99 21.26 15.25 -5.53
C LEU A 99 21.22 14.89 -7.01
N PHE A 100 21.02 13.61 -7.34
CA PHE A 100 20.88 13.15 -8.72
C PHE A 100 19.74 13.86 -9.48
N CYS A 101 18.59 14.07 -8.81
CA CYS A 101 17.48 14.84 -9.39
C CYS A 101 17.90 16.28 -9.74
N LEU A 102 18.65 16.95 -8.86
CA LEU A 102 19.10 18.33 -9.06
C LEU A 102 20.22 18.43 -10.11
N GLU A 103 21.11 17.45 -10.17
CA GLU A 103 22.18 17.36 -11.18
C GLU A 103 21.56 17.23 -12.59
N ASN A 104 20.54 16.41 -12.76
CA ASN A 104 19.81 16.26 -14.02
C ASN A 104 19.09 17.55 -14.45
N GLN A 105 18.73 18.42 -13.50
CA GLN A 105 18.20 19.75 -13.78
C GLN A 105 19.27 20.83 -13.96
N CYS A 106 20.55 20.46 -13.93
CA CYS A 106 21.68 21.39 -14.03
C CYS A 106 21.65 22.50 -12.95
N ILE A 107 21.13 22.22 -11.77
CA ILE A 107 21.14 23.16 -10.65
C ILE A 107 22.59 23.42 -10.20
N PRO A 108 22.99 24.67 -9.91
CA PRO A 108 24.33 24.94 -9.42
C PRO A 108 24.65 24.19 -8.12
N GLN A 109 25.84 23.57 -8.06
CA GLN A 109 26.26 22.74 -6.91
C GLN A 109 26.16 23.46 -5.55
N LYS A 110 26.40 24.76 -5.51
CA LYS A 110 26.29 25.60 -4.30
C LYS A 110 24.87 25.64 -3.71
N ASP A 111 23.83 25.46 -4.56
CA ASP A 111 22.43 25.59 -4.15
C ASP A 111 21.80 24.23 -3.78
N MET A 112 22.43 23.12 -4.20
CA MET A 112 21.92 21.77 -3.99
C MET A 112 21.75 21.39 -2.51
N PRO A 113 22.74 21.64 -1.60
CA PRO A 113 22.62 21.20 -0.21
C PRO A 113 21.39 21.74 0.51
N ASN A 114 21.04 23.01 0.29
CA ASN A 114 19.87 23.63 0.91
C ASN A 114 18.58 23.03 0.35
N LYS A 115 18.47 22.87 -0.98
CA LYS A 115 17.30 22.25 -1.61
C LYS A 115 17.08 20.82 -1.12
N VAL A 116 18.14 20.03 -0.98
CA VAL A 116 18.08 18.66 -0.44
C VAL A 116 17.62 18.68 1.02
N ALA A 117 18.18 19.56 1.85
CA ALA A 117 17.78 19.69 3.25
C ALA A 117 16.30 20.07 3.39
N ASP A 118 15.82 21.02 2.58
CA ASP A 118 14.42 21.47 2.57
C ASP A 118 13.46 20.34 2.14
N ALA A 119 13.79 19.58 1.09
CA ALA A 119 12.98 18.46 0.62
C ALA A 119 12.88 17.34 1.67
N LEU A 120 14.00 16.97 2.29
CA LEU A 120 14.04 15.98 3.37
C LEU A 120 13.25 16.43 4.60
N ALA A 121 13.38 17.70 5.00
CA ALA A 121 12.63 18.27 6.13
C ALA A 121 11.13 18.37 5.83
N PHE A 122 10.76 18.70 4.59
CA PHE A 122 9.37 18.72 4.17
C PHE A 122 8.70 17.35 4.35
N CYS A 123 9.36 16.28 3.92
CA CYS A 123 8.87 14.91 4.02
C CYS A 123 9.13 14.26 5.41
N GLU A 124 9.73 14.99 6.36
CA GLU A 124 10.05 14.51 7.73
C GLU A 124 11.02 13.30 7.73
N ILE A 125 11.88 13.18 6.72
CA ILE A 125 12.85 12.07 6.54
C ILE A 125 14.31 12.50 6.64
N THR A 126 14.61 13.64 7.24
CA THR A 126 15.99 14.14 7.40
C THR A 126 16.90 13.11 8.10
N HIS A 127 16.34 12.35 9.07
CA HIS A 127 17.06 11.31 9.80
C HIS A 127 17.35 10.04 8.98
N LEU A 128 16.78 9.93 7.79
CA LEU A 128 16.95 8.80 6.86
C LEU A 128 17.85 9.16 5.67
N ALA A 129 18.34 10.40 5.60
CA ALA A 129 19.02 10.95 4.44
C ALA A 129 20.15 10.06 3.88
N ASP A 130 20.92 9.46 4.77
CA ASP A 130 22.10 8.65 4.45
C ASP A 130 21.88 7.13 4.68
N GLN A 131 20.64 6.71 4.93
CA GLN A 131 20.32 5.29 5.10
C GLN A 131 20.03 4.66 3.73
N PRO A 132 20.57 3.44 3.46
CA PRO A 132 20.26 2.72 2.22
C PRO A 132 18.76 2.46 2.07
N PHE A 133 18.21 2.63 0.86
CA PHE A 133 16.80 2.35 0.57
C PHE A 133 16.38 0.92 0.94
N THR A 134 17.30 -0.05 0.88
CA THR A 134 17.03 -1.45 1.27
C THR A 134 16.69 -1.61 2.75
N THR A 135 17.03 -0.64 3.60
CA THR A 135 16.74 -0.66 5.04
C THR A 135 15.49 0.13 5.42
N LEU A 136 14.94 0.90 4.48
CA LEU A 136 13.77 1.74 4.71
C LEU A 136 12.47 0.92 4.61
N SER A 137 11.49 1.29 5.44
CA SER A 137 10.12 0.78 5.31
C SER A 137 9.44 1.31 4.04
N GLY A 138 8.34 0.65 3.62
CA GLY A 138 7.57 1.10 2.45
C GLY A 138 7.08 2.54 2.57
N GLY A 139 6.65 2.97 3.76
CA GLY A 139 6.22 4.36 4.00
C GLY A 139 7.38 5.35 3.94
N GLU A 140 8.55 5.01 4.49
CA GLU A 140 9.76 5.84 4.40
C GLU A 140 10.23 5.99 2.95
N LYS A 141 10.19 4.92 2.16
CA LYS A 141 10.46 4.96 0.72
C LYS A 141 9.47 5.85 -0.03
N GLN A 142 8.18 5.76 0.32
CA GLN A 142 7.13 6.58 -0.28
C GLN A 142 7.37 8.08 -0.02
N LEU A 143 7.77 8.45 1.20
CA LEU A 143 8.13 9.82 1.53
C LEU A 143 9.38 10.30 0.80
N ALA A 144 10.38 9.43 0.62
CA ALA A 144 11.58 9.75 -0.15
C ALA A 144 11.26 9.97 -1.64
N ALA A 145 10.42 9.10 -2.24
CA ALA A 145 9.97 9.27 -3.62
C ALA A 145 9.16 10.57 -3.81
N LEU A 146 8.31 10.92 -2.83
CA LEU A 146 7.61 12.20 -2.84
C LEU A 146 8.58 13.38 -2.76
N ALA A 147 9.64 13.30 -1.93
CA ALA A 147 10.68 14.32 -1.85
C ALA A 147 11.37 14.52 -3.22
N CYS A 148 11.64 13.43 -3.96
CA CYS A 148 12.19 13.50 -5.32
C CYS A 148 11.25 14.22 -6.29
N CYS A 149 9.94 14.01 -6.20
CA CYS A 149 8.98 14.75 -7.04
C CYS A 149 8.94 16.24 -6.69
N LEU A 150 8.99 16.58 -5.41
CA LEU A 150 8.89 17.96 -4.93
C LEU A 150 10.14 18.79 -5.19
N ILE A 151 11.34 18.18 -5.14
CA ILE A 151 12.61 18.88 -5.38
C ILE A 151 12.76 19.35 -6.82
N LEU A 152 12.06 18.70 -7.76
CA LEU A 152 12.02 19.08 -9.18
C LEU A 152 11.27 20.39 -9.43
N GLU A 153 10.48 20.87 -8.47
CA GLU A 153 9.70 22.11 -8.53
C GLU A 153 8.81 22.21 -9.79
N SER A 154 8.29 21.07 -10.27
CA SER A 154 7.47 20.99 -11.48
C SER A 154 6.14 21.72 -11.32
N GLN A 155 5.60 22.22 -12.43
CA GLN A 155 4.30 22.94 -12.47
C GLN A 155 3.12 22.02 -12.13
N TYR A 156 3.21 20.73 -12.53
CA TYR A 156 2.19 19.72 -12.31
C TYR A 156 2.77 18.51 -11.62
N LEU A 157 2.07 18.02 -10.59
CA LEU A 157 2.40 16.79 -9.88
C LEU A 157 1.38 15.71 -10.19
N LEU A 158 1.85 14.58 -10.69
CA LEU A 158 1.05 13.36 -10.87
C LEU A 158 1.40 12.41 -9.72
N LEU A 159 0.45 12.12 -8.84
CA LEU A 159 0.69 11.35 -7.61
C LEU A 159 -0.09 10.03 -7.67
N ASP A 160 0.60 8.92 -7.97
CA ASP A 160 -0.01 7.58 -8.03
C ASP A 160 0.01 6.91 -6.65
N GLU A 161 -1.13 6.91 -5.96
CA GLU A 161 -1.34 6.37 -4.62
C GLU A 161 -0.31 6.89 -3.59
N PRO A 162 -0.14 8.22 -3.44
CA PRO A 162 0.95 8.82 -2.67
C PRO A 162 0.93 8.48 -1.17
N PHE A 163 -0.21 8.07 -0.64
CA PHE A 163 -0.42 7.87 0.80
C PHE A 163 -0.65 6.41 1.19
N ALA A 164 -0.58 5.49 0.25
CA ALA A 164 -0.97 4.10 0.46
C ALA A 164 -0.17 3.37 1.55
N ASN A 165 1.14 3.65 1.68
CA ASN A 165 2.02 3.06 2.70
C ASN A 165 2.13 3.88 4.00
N LEU A 166 1.39 4.97 4.11
CA LEU A 166 1.49 5.87 5.24
C LEU A 166 0.35 5.62 6.22
N ASP A 167 0.63 5.82 7.51
CA ASP A 167 -0.44 5.88 8.49
C ASP A 167 -1.25 7.18 8.34
N ALA A 168 -2.47 7.18 8.88
CA ALA A 168 -3.42 8.30 8.72
C ALA A 168 -2.89 9.64 9.26
N ASP A 169 -2.09 9.62 10.33
CA ASP A 169 -1.55 10.86 10.92
C ASP A 169 -0.47 11.45 10.02
N THR A 170 0.44 10.62 9.50
CA THR A 170 1.48 11.02 8.53
C THR A 170 0.84 11.51 7.23
N SER A 171 -0.14 10.78 6.70
CA SER A 171 -0.88 11.18 5.49
C SER A 171 -1.52 12.56 5.64
N LYS A 172 -2.21 12.83 6.74
CA LYS A 172 -2.82 14.14 7.02
C LYS A 172 -1.80 15.27 7.10
N LYS A 173 -0.64 15.03 7.71
CA LYS A 173 0.43 16.04 7.78
C LYS A 173 0.97 16.37 6.39
N ILE A 174 1.25 15.36 5.58
CA ILE A 174 1.78 15.55 4.23
C ILE A 174 0.74 16.25 3.35
N ILE A 175 -0.53 15.85 3.40
CA ILE A 175 -1.61 16.52 2.67
C ILE A 175 -1.67 18.01 3.01
N ARG A 176 -1.63 18.39 4.29
CA ARG A 176 -1.63 19.81 4.70
C ARG A 176 -0.42 20.57 4.16
N LYS A 177 0.76 19.94 4.17
CA LYS A 177 1.98 20.54 3.61
C LYS A 177 1.88 20.71 2.09
N LEU A 178 1.33 19.71 1.37
CA LEU A 178 1.10 19.80 -0.08
C LEU A 178 0.07 20.89 -0.41
N GLN A 179 -1.02 21.00 0.33
CA GLN A 179 -2.00 22.08 0.19
C GLN A 179 -1.35 23.47 0.35
N HIS A 180 -0.46 23.62 1.35
CA HIS A 180 0.24 24.87 1.57
C HIS A 180 1.18 25.24 0.41
N ILE A 181 1.96 24.27 -0.12
CA ILE A 181 2.81 24.53 -1.30
C ILE A 181 1.95 24.84 -2.53
N GLN A 182 0.90 24.07 -2.75
CA GLN A 182 -0.02 24.25 -3.86
C GLN A 182 -0.58 25.69 -3.91
N GLN A 183 -1.05 26.18 -2.76
CA GLN A 183 -1.54 27.57 -2.66
C GLN A 183 -0.42 28.61 -2.92
N LYS A 184 0.78 28.34 -2.39
CA LYS A 184 1.90 29.28 -2.50
C LYS A 184 2.53 29.33 -3.89
N LYS A 185 2.66 28.19 -4.57
CA LYS A 185 3.35 28.04 -5.86
C LYS A 185 2.39 27.80 -7.04
N ALA A 186 1.07 27.75 -6.80
CA ALA A 186 0.05 27.45 -7.80
C ALA A 186 0.32 26.13 -8.56
N ILE A 187 0.75 25.07 -7.87
CA ILE A 187 1.05 23.77 -8.48
C ILE A 187 -0.28 23.05 -8.79
N GLY A 188 -0.45 22.57 -10.04
CA GLY A 188 -1.56 21.68 -10.40
C GLY A 188 -1.28 20.25 -9.92
N ILE A 189 -2.25 19.61 -9.26
CA ILE A 189 -2.07 18.26 -8.74
C ILE A 189 -3.12 17.33 -9.32
N LEU A 190 -2.68 16.22 -9.93
CA LEU A 190 -3.53 15.11 -10.31
C LEU A 190 -3.15 13.91 -9.48
N LEU A 191 -4.10 13.34 -8.73
CA LEU A 191 -3.81 12.23 -7.85
C LEU A 191 -4.71 11.01 -8.12
N ILE A 192 -4.13 9.83 -8.05
CA ILE A 192 -4.86 8.56 -7.97
C ILE A 192 -4.90 8.15 -6.51
N ASP A 193 -6.09 7.87 -5.98
CA ASP A 193 -6.23 7.37 -4.62
C ASP A 193 -7.40 6.39 -4.52
N HIS A 194 -7.17 5.28 -3.85
CA HIS A 194 -8.20 4.29 -3.51
C HIS A 194 -8.77 4.51 -2.10
N GLN A 195 -8.07 5.25 -1.25
CA GLN A 195 -8.47 5.58 0.11
C GLN A 195 -8.90 7.04 0.22
N ILE A 196 -9.99 7.38 -0.44
CA ILE A 196 -10.47 8.77 -0.60
C ILE A 196 -10.77 9.50 0.71
N LYS A 197 -10.84 8.81 1.85
CA LYS A 197 -11.25 9.38 3.14
C LYS A 197 -10.45 10.63 3.54
N GLU A 198 -9.13 10.58 3.34
CA GLU A 198 -8.25 11.67 3.74
C GLU A 198 -8.10 12.72 2.62
N THR A 199 -8.24 12.32 1.36
CA THR A 199 -8.02 13.16 0.18
C THR A 199 -9.30 13.81 -0.36
N ALA A 200 -10.48 13.25 -0.03
CA ALA A 200 -11.76 13.74 -0.55
C ALA A 200 -12.04 15.24 -0.27
N ASN A 201 -11.51 15.80 0.83
CA ASN A 201 -11.68 17.22 1.16
C ASN A 201 -10.66 18.15 0.46
N TRP A 202 -9.61 17.57 -0.13
CA TRP A 202 -8.55 18.30 -0.79
C TRP A 202 -8.75 18.36 -2.31
N VAL A 203 -9.40 17.35 -2.88
CA VAL A 203 -9.62 17.23 -4.32
C VAL A 203 -10.83 18.07 -4.73
N ASP A 204 -10.64 18.94 -5.71
CA ASP A 204 -11.70 19.84 -6.22
C ASP A 204 -12.71 19.06 -7.07
N GLU A 205 -12.23 18.14 -7.89
CA GLU A 205 -13.03 17.36 -8.83
C GLU A 205 -12.47 15.94 -8.99
N TRP A 206 -13.34 14.94 -9.10
CA TRP A 206 -12.97 13.54 -9.31
C TRP A 206 -13.33 13.06 -10.71
N LEU A 207 -12.39 12.40 -11.35
CA LEU A 207 -12.59 11.64 -12.59
C LEU A 207 -12.79 10.16 -12.23
N LEU A 208 -13.97 9.64 -12.45
CA LEU A 208 -14.29 8.24 -12.30
C LEU A 208 -14.04 7.50 -13.61
N ILE A 209 -13.23 6.43 -13.54
CA ILE A 209 -12.96 5.52 -14.66
C ILE A 209 -13.75 4.24 -14.47
N GLU A 210 -14.77 4.02 -15.28
CA GLU A 210 -15.54 2.77 -15.38
C GLU A 210 -15.44 2.22 -16.81
N GLU A 211 -16.50 2.35 -17.58
CA GLU A 211 -16.47 2.09 -19.03
C GLU A 211 -15.91 3.29 -19.79
N ASP A 212 -16.23 4.49 -19.32
CA ASP A 212 -15.77 5.79 -19.81
C ASP A 212 -15.31 6.65 -18.64
N PHE A 213 -14.69 7.81 -18.97
CA PHE A 213 -14.36 8.83 -18.00
C PHE A 213 -15.57 9.71 -17.73
N ARG A 214 -15.92 9.85 -16.45
CA ARG A 214 -16.93 10.82 -16.03
C ARG A 214 -16.48 11.63 -14.84
N THR A 215 -16.83 12.89 -14.81
CA THR A 215 -16.58 13.79 -13.69
C THR A 215 -17.65 13.60 -12.63
N ILE A 216 -17.23 13.53 -11.38
CA ILE A 216 -18.10 13.46 -10.20
C ILE A 216 -17.59 14.40 -9.11
N ASP A 217 -18.49 14.91 -8.29
CA ASP A 217 -18.15 15.79 -7.18
C ASP A 217 -17.70 15.03 -5.92
N GLN A 218 -17.28 15.77 -4.91
CA GLN A 218 -16.83 15.22 -3.63
C GLN A 218 -17.91 14.43 -2.89
N ALA A 219 -19.18 14.80 -3.00
CA ALA A 219 -20.26 14.09 -2.33
C ALA A 219 -20.50 12.74 -3.01
N ALA A 220 -20.59 12.74 -4.34
CA ALA A 220 -20.82 11.54 -5.15
C ALA A 220 -19.70 10.49 -4.96
N ILE A 221 -18.42 10.90 -4.88
CA ILE A 221 -17.32 9.95 -4.65
C ILE A 221 -17.37 9.32 -3.26
N ARG A 222 -17.77 10.08 -2.22
CA ARG A 222 -17.94 9.54 -0.87
C ARG A 222 -19.12 8.57 -0.79
N ASP A 223 -20.23 8.93 -1.42
CA ASP A 223 -21.41 8.05 -1.48
C ASP A 223 -21.11 6.76 -2.23
N LEU A 224 -20.34 6.84 -3.32
CA LEU A 224 -19.87 5.69 -4.08
C LEU A 224 -18.99 4.76 -3.22
N ASP A 225 -18.00 5.29 -2.50
CA ASP A 225 -17.14 4.52 -1.61
C ASP A 225 -17.94 3.83 -0.49
N GLN A 226 -18.85 4.59 0.15
CA GLN A 226 -19.71 4.04 1.20
C GLN A 226 -20.67 2.97 0.64
N HIS A 227 -21.23 3.20 -0.55
CA HIS A 227 -22.11 2.24 -1.21
C HIS A 227 -21.37 0.93 -1.51
N ILE A 228 -20.17 1.01 -2.09
CA ILE A 228 -19.33 -0.16 -2.35
C ILE A 228 -19.08 -0.93 -1.05
N ARG A 229 -18.66 -0.25 0.04
CA ARG A 229 -18.42 -0.88 1.35
C ARG A 229 -19.66 -1.56 1.94
N LYS A 230 -20.83 -0.96 1.80
CA LYS A 230 -22.11 -1.50 2.32
C LYS A 230 -22.62 -2.70 1.50
N THR A 231 -22.32 -2.76 0.21
CA THR A 231 -22.75 -3.85 -0.67
C THR A 231 -21.87 -5.10 -0.57
N LEU A 232 -20.67 -4.98 0.02
CA LEU A 232 -19.81 -6.13 0.24
C LEU A 232 -20.41 -7.04 1.32
N PRO A 233 -20.51 -8.36 1.07
CA PRO A 233 -21.13 -9.28 2.01
C PRO A 233 -20.30 -9.35 3.31
N LEU A 234 -21.00 -9.40 4.45
CA LEU A 234 -20.32 -9.58 5.75
C LEU A 234 -19.61 -10.94 5.78
N ALA A 235 -18.36 -10.93 6.18
CA ALA A 235 -17.59 -12.17 6.33
C ALA A 235 -18.13 -12.97 7.52
N LYS A 236 -18.82 -14.08 7.24
CA LYS A 236 -19.21 -15.05 8.28
C LYS A 236 -18.05 -16.03 8.51
N ILE A 237 -17.11 -15.64 9.36
CA ILE A 237 -16.03 -16.55 9.76
C ILE A 237 -16.58 -17.45 10.87
N LYS A 238 -16.83 -18.73 10.54
CA LYS A 238 -17.03 -19.76 11.55
C LYS A 238 -15.64 -20.13 12.07
N SER A 239 -15.31 -19.73 13.30
CA SER A 239 -14.10 -20.20 13.94
C SER A 239 -14.16 -21.73 14.10
N SER A 240 -13.24 -22.45 13.48
CA SER A 240 -13.03 -23.85 13.80
C SER A 240 -12.11 -23.87 15.02
N SER A 241 -12.52 -24.46 16.12
CA SER A 241 -11.72 -24.60 17.33
C SER A 241 -10.62 -25.65 17.09
N ASN A 242 -9.57 -25.30 16.34
CA ASN A 242 -8.41 -26.14 16.21
C ASN A 242 -7.41 -25.79 17.34
N LYS A 243 -6.93 -26.79 18.08
CA LYS A 243 -6.11 -26.66 19.30
C LYS A 243 -4.70 -26.11 19.06
N LYS A 244 -4.30 -25.81 17.82
CA LYS A 244 -2.99 -25.23 17.54
C LYS A 244 -2.97 -23.76 17.96
N ARG A 245 -2.23 -23.48 19.01
CA ARG A 245 -2.15 -22.17 19.68
C ARG A 245 -0.78 -21.55 19.48
N LEU A 246 -0.76 -20.30 19.04
CA LEU A 246 0.43 -19.46 19.10
C LEU A 246 0.38 -18.67 20.42
N SER A 247 1.40 -18.78 21.25
CA SER A 247 1.45 -18.06 22.53
C SER A 247 2.78 -17.37 22.74
N PHE A 248 2.72 -16.25 23.45
CA PHE A 248 3.84 -15.37 23.76
C PHE A 248 3.96 -15.25 25.27
N GLN A 249 5.16 -15.53 25.81
CA GLN A 249 5.46 -15.47 27.23
C GLN A 249 6.64 -14.53 27.45
N GLN A 250 6.45 -13.51 28.31
CA GLN A 250 7.45 -12.49 28.61
C GLN A 250 8.09 -11.91 27.35
N PHE A 251 7.27 -11.77 26.30
CA PHE A 251 7.74 -11.38 24.97
C PHE A 251 8.10 -9.89 24.94
N ARG A 252 9.34 -9.61 24.52
CA ARG A 252 9.86 -8.26 24.34
C ARG A 252 10.50 -8.13 22.98
N LEU A 253 10.14 -7.08 22.27
CA LEU A 253 10.57 -6.80 20.91
C LEU A 253 11.43 -5.54 20.88
N PRO A 254 12.75 -5.64 20.68
CA PRO A 254 13.61 -4.48 20.49
C PRO A 254 13.32 -3.85 19.12
N ILE A 255 13.13 -2.52 19.08
CA ILE A 255 12.90 -1.75 17.87
C ILE A 255 13.75 -0.49 17.92
N ARG A 256 14.73 -0.37 17.01
CA ARG A 256 15.66 0.77 16.94
C ARG A 256 16.18 1.16 18.33
N ASN A 257 15.60 2.19 18.96
CA ASN A 257 16.07 2.79 20.21
C ASN A 257 15.20 2.44 21.44
N HIS A 258 14.17 1.61 21.29
CA HIS A 258 13.28 1.21 22.40
C HIS A 258 12.92 -0.26 22.33
N GLU A 259 12.36 -0.77 23.42
CA GLU A 259 11.88 -2.15 23.53
C GLU A 259 10.38 -2.15 23.81
N ILE A 260 9.61 -2.84 22.98
CA ILE A 260 8.18 -3.04 23.23
C ILE A 260 8.00 -4.24 24.13
N VAL A 261 7.31 -4.06 25.24
CA VAL A 261 6.97 -5.12 26.20
C VAL A 261 5.52 -5.53 26.00
N PHE A 262 5.30 -6.79 25.68
CA PHE A 262 3.96 -7.34 25.51
C PHE A 262 3.52 -8.12 26.74
N PRO A 263 2.25 -8.04 27.14
CA PRO A 263 1.70 -8.97 28.13
C PRO A 263 1.72 -10.40 27.56
N ASN A 264 1.60 -11.40 28.41
CA ASN A 264 1.40 -12.78 27.95
C ASN A 264 0.07 -12.88 27.24
N PHE A 265 0.07 -13.38 26.00
CA PHE A 265 -1.13 -13.56 25.19
C PHE A 265 -1.02 -14.79 24.28
N ALA A 266 -2.15 -15.21 23.74
CA ALA A 266 -2.18 -16.34 22.84
C ALA A 266 -3.35 -16.24 21.85
N PHE A 267 -3.17 -16.88 20.69
CA PHE A 267 -4.15 -16.98 19.62
C PHE A 267 -4.44 -18.44 19.30
N ASP A 268 -5.70 -18.73 19.08
CA ASP A 268 -6.14 -20.08 18.72
C ASP A 268 -6.07 -20.27 17.19
N GLY A 269 -5.77 -21.50 16.76
CA GLY A 269 -5.84 -21.90 15.36
C GLY A 269 -7.25 -21.71 14.79
N GLY A 270 -7.33 -21.48 13.49
CA GLY A 270 -8.60 -21.24 12.82
C GLY A 270 -9.18 -19.84 13.02
N THR A 271 -8.33 -18.88 13.39
CA THR A 271 -8.71 -17.48 13.58
C THR A 271 -7.91 -16.54 12.70
N LEU A 272 -8.49 -15.40 12.39
CA LEU A 272 -7.84 -14.27 11.71
C LEU A 272 -7.63 -13.16 12.72
N ILE A 273 -6.37 -12.77 12.95
CA ILE A 273 -5.97 -11.75 13.91
C ILE A 273 -5.38 -10.57 13.15
N GLY A 274 -5.94 -9.38 13.35
CA GLY A 274 -5.44 -8.14 12.79
C GLY A 274 -4.35 -7.50 13.65
N ILE A 275 -3.36 -6.90 13.01
CA ILE A 275 -2.31 -6.11 13.65
C ILE A 275 -2.32 -4.73 12.99
N THR A 276 -2.46 -3.68 13.77
CA THR A 276 -2.43 -2.30 13.31
C THR A 276 -1.49 -1.45 14.15
N GLY A 277 -1.20 -0.22 13.72
CA GLY A 277 -0.31 0.71 14.41
C GLY A 277 0.38 1.64 13.41
N ARG A 278 1.05 2.69 13.92
CA ARG A 278 1.79 3.66 13.11
C ARG A 278 2.90 3.01 12.29
N SER A 279 3.34 3.68 11.23
CA SER A 279 4.56 3.29 10.51
C SER A 279 5.75 3.32 11.47
N GLY A 280 6.61 2.29 11.39
CA GLY A 280 7.76 2.15 12.32
C GLY A 280 7.42 1.59 13.71
N SER A 281 6.16 1.34 14.07
CA SER A 281 5.76 0.77 15.37
C SER A 281 6.19 -0.70 15.60
N GLY A 282 6.89 -1.33 14.67
CA GLY A 282 7.43 -2.68 14.83
C GLY A 282 6.55 -3.82 14.37
N LYS A 283 5.46 -3.57 13.62
CA LYS A 283 4.55 -4.61 13.11
C LYS A 283 5.26 -5.67 12.28
N SER A 284 6.03 -5.26 11.27
CA SER A 284 6.82 -6.18 10.44
C SER A 284 7.96 -6.83 11.24
N SER A 285 8.57 -6.12 12.21
CA SER A 285 9.55 -6.70 13.13
C SER A 285 8.93 -7.81 14.01
N PHE A 286 7.68 -7.65 14.41
CA PHE A 286 6.93 -8.69 15.13
C PHE A 286 6.74 -9.95 14.27
N LEU A 287 6.34 -9.80 13.00
CA LEU A 287 6.24 -10.95 12.08
C LEU A 287 7.62 -11.59 11.86
N LYS A 288 8.68 -10.80 11.67
CA LYS A 288 10.06 -11.28 11.53
C LYS A 288 10.57 -11.98 12.80
N ALA A 289 10.16 -11.53 13.99
CA ALA A 289 10.51 -12.21 15.25
C ALA A 289 9.91 -13.63 15.33
N ILE A 290 8.67 -13.82 14.88
CA ILE A 290 8.05 -15.14 14.76
C ILE A 290 8.82 -16.03 13.79
N LEU A 291 9.36 -15.46 12.71
CA LEU A 291 10.21 -16.15 11.72
C LEU A 291 11.66 -16.31 12.18
N GLN A 292 12.02 -15.88 13.38
CA GLN A 292 13.40 -15.88 13.92
C GLN A 292 14.38 -15.02 13.07
N GLN A 293 13.86 -14.08 12.29
CA GLN A 293 14.62 -13.13 11.48
C GLN A 293 14.85 -11.78 12.20
N HIS A 294 14.29 -11.62 13.39
CA HIS A 294 14.49 -10.45 14.25
C HIS A 294 14.69 -10.90 15.70
N ALA A 295 15.61 -10.25 16.38
CA ALA A 295 15.91 -10.56 17.78
C ALA A 295 14.70 -10.26 18.68
N TYR A 296 14.46 -11.10 19.67
CA TYR A 296 13.45 -10.90 20.71
C TYR A 296 13.87 -11.58 22.00
N LYS A 297 13.28 -11.14 23.13
CA LYS A 297 13.39 -11.80 24.44
C LYS A 297 12.09 -12.50 24.79
N GLY A 298 12.16 -13.47 25.68
CA GLY A 298 11.02 -14.31 26.05
C GLY A 298 10.83 -15.50 25.11
N ASP A 299 9.63 -16.07 25.14
CA ASP A 299 9.30 -17.27 24.40
C ASP A 299 8.10 -17.07 23.48
N ILE A 300 8.22 -17.60 22.27
CA ILE A 300 7.14 -17.78 21.30
C ILE A 300 6.94 -19.29 21.16
N LEU A 301 5.72 -19.76 21.44
CA LEU A 301 5.39 -21.18 21.34
C LEU A 301 4.31 -21.39 20.26
N LEU A 302 4.56 -22.32 19.34
CA LEU A 302 3.58 -22.79 18.36
C LEU A 302 3.16 -24.22 18.73
N ALA A 303 1.87 -24.43 18.97
CA ALA A 303 1.32 -25.71 19.44
C ALA A 303 2.01 -26.23 20.73
N GLY A 304 2.43 -25.31 21.62
CA GLY A 304 3.13 -25.61 22.86
C GLY A 304 4.63 -25.88 22.74
N GLN A 305 5.18 -25.83 21.50
CA GLN A 305 6.60 -26.02 21.25
C GLN A 305 7.28 -24.67 21.01
N PRO A 306 8.42 -24.37 21.70
CA PRO A 306 9.16 -23.14 21.44
C PRO A 306 9.65 -23.07 20.00
N ILE A 307 9.36 -21.98 19.30
CA ILE A 307 9.75 -21.81 17.89
C ILE A 307 11.28 -21.90 17.72
N LYS A 308 12.05 -21.40 18.69
CA LYS A 308 13.53 -21.49 18.70
C LYS A 308 14.06 -22.92 18.66
N LYS A 309 13.31 -23.91 19.17
CA LYS A 309 13.68 -25.31 19.20
C LYS A 309 13.03 -26.15 18.10
N HIS A 310 12.22 -25.51 17.24
CA HIS A 310 11.54 -26.23 16.18
C HIS A 310 12.53 -26.57 15.05
N PRO A 311 12.68 -27.84 14.65
CA PRO A 311 13.72 -28.28 13.70
C PRO A 311 13.50 -27.68 12.29
N SER A 312 12.28 -27.28 11.94
CA SER A 312 11.96 -26.62 10.68
C SER A 312 10.66 -25.80 10.84
N PRO A 313 10.71 -24.61 11.44
CA PRO A 313 9.50 -23.80 11.64
C PRO A 313 8.83 -23.44 10.30
N PHE A 314 9.60 -23.34 9.21
CA PHE A 314 9.10 -23.00 7.88
C PHE A 314 8.21 -24.08 7.22
N ARG A 315 8.15 -25.30 7.75
CA ARG A 315 7.18 -26.32 7.30
C ARG A 315 5.77 -26.03 7.81
N SER A 316 5.64 -25.36 8.96
CA SER A 316 4.37 -25.03 9.59
C SER A 316 3.98 -23.56 9.48
N ILE A 317 4.90 -22.70 9.01
CA ILE A 317 4.72 -21.26 8.92
C ILE A 317 4.94 -20.81 7.47
N SER A 318 4.01 -20.04 6.91
CA SER A 318 4.21 -19.32 5.66
C SER A 318 4.11 -17.82 5.89
N TRP A 319 4.78 -17.03 5.04
CA TRP A 319 4.79 -15.59 5.12
C TRP A 319 4.48 -14.98 3.74
N ILE A 320 3.39 -14.20 3.65
CA ILE A 320 3.06 -13.34 2.53
C ILE A 320 3.74 -11.99 2.77
N MET A 321 4.74 -11.69 1.96
CA MET A 321 5.59 -10.50 2.10
C MET A 321 4.88 -9.24 1.63
N GLN A 322 5.31 -8.09 2.14
CA GLN A 322 4.80 -6.79 1.75
C GLN A 322 5.04 -6.50 0.26
N ASN A 323 6.22 -6.81 -0.29
CA ASN A 323 6.47 -6.76 -1.72
C ASN A 323 6.23 -8.15 -2.33
N PRO A 324 5.22 -8.32 -3.22
CA PRO A 324 4.91 -9.62 -3.80
C PRO A 324 6.02 -10.20 -4.68
N GLN A 325 6.88 -9.36 -5.25
CA GLN A 325 7.96 -9.79 -6.12
C GLN A 325 9.03 -10.60 -5.38
N ASP A 326 9.21 -10.35 -4.08
CA ASP A 326 10.24 -11.01 -3.27
C ASP A 326 9.93 -12.50 -2.99
N GLN A 327 8.70 -12.96 -3.32
CA GLN A 327 8.28 -14.33 -3.09
C GLN A 327 8.05 -15.17 -4.37
N PHE A 328 8.08 -14.56 -5.56
CA PHE A 328 7.90 -15.29 -6.81
C PHE A 328 9.12 -16.12 -7.18
N LEU A 329 8.90 -17.42 -7.41
CA LEU A 329 9.93 -18.39 -7.74
C LEU A 329 9.78 -18.99 -9.14
N ALA A 330 8.59 -18.92 -9.74
CA ALA A 330 8.29 -19.56 -10.99
C ALA A 330 8.40 -18.60 -12.20
N ALA A 331 8.65 -19.18 -13.36
CA ALA A 331 8.76 -18.42 -14.61
C ALA A 331 7.40 -17.91 -15.11
N THR A 332 6.29 -18.62 -14.79
CA THR A 332 4.95 -18.27 -15.24
C THR A 332 3.95 -18.22 -14.10
N VAL A 333 2.87 -17.45 -14.29
CA VAL A 333 1.75 -17.34 -13.35
C VAL A 333 1.13 -18.69 -13.02
N ALA A 334 0.93 -19.55 -14.03
CA ALA A 334 0.40 -20.89 -13.82
C ALA A 334 1.32 -21.75 -12.95
N GLN A 335 2.64 -21.72 -13.22
CA GLN A 335 3.62 -22.45 -12.43
C GLN A 335 3.72 -21.94 -10.99
N GLU A 336 3.59 -20.62 -10.76
CA GLU A 336 3.59 -20.04 -9.42
C GLU A 336 2.41 -20.57 -8.59
N LEU A 337 1.22 -20.68 -9.18
CA LEU A 337 0.04 -21.24 -8.51
C LEU A 337 0.08 -22.76 -8.35
N SER A 338 0.81 -23.49 -9.21
CA SER A 338 0.89 -24.95 -9.13
C SER A 338 1.82 -25.45 -8.01
N GLN A 339 2.57 -24.56 -7.36
CA GLN A 339 3.44 -24.93 -6.23
C GLN A 339 2.63 -25.35 -5.01
N GLY A 340 2.35 -26.64 -4.88
CA GLY A 340 1.61 -27.23 -3.75
C GLY A 340 0.10 -27.39 -3.98
N SER A 341 -0.37 -27.29 -5.22
CA SER A 341 -1.75 -27.53 -5.62
C SER A 341 -1.88 -28.52 -6.78
N THR A 342 -3.06 -29.11 -6.93
CA THR A 342 -3.39 -29.90 -8.12
C THR A 342 -3.63 -28.99 -9.33
N PRO A 343 -3.47 -29.49 -10.59
CA PRO A 343 -3.79 -28.69 -11.78
C PRO A 343 -5.20 -28.09 -11.76
N THR A 344 -6.19 -28.87 -11.33
CA THR A 344 -7.58 -28.42 -11.24
C THR A 344 -7.78 -27.29 -10.22
N GLU A 345 -7.07 -27.32 -9.10
CA GLU A 345 -7.13 -26.25 -8.09
C GLU A 345 -6.45 -24.98 -8.60
N SER A 346 -5.32 -25.12 -9.30
CA SER A 346 -4.61 -24.00 -9.92
C SER A 346 -5.48 -23.29 -10.96
N GLU A 347 -6.20 -24.04 -11.79
CA GLU A 347 -7.15 -23.49 -12.79
C GLU A 347 -8.30 -22.73 -12.13
N LYS A 348 -8.88 -23.28 -11.06
CA LYS A 348 -9.93 -22.62 -10.29
C LYS A 348 -9.45 -21.31 -9.68
N LEU A 349 -8.20 -21.30 -9.18
CA LEU A 349 -7.58 -20.09 -8.64
C LEU A 349 -7.31 -19.06 -9.73
N LEU A 350 -6.76 -19.46 -10.88
CA LEU A 350 -6.58 -18.56 -12.03
C LEU A 350 -7.90 -17.87 -12.39
N ALA A 351 -9.01 -18.63 -12.40
CA ALA A 351 -10.33 -18.09 -12.66
C ALA A 351 -10.78 -17.09 -11.56
N LYS A 352 -10.63 -17.48 -10.29
CA LYS A 352 -11.02 -16.64 -9.14
C LYS A 352 -10.21 -15.32 -9.10
N LEU A 353 -8.94 -15.38 -9.53
CA LEU A 353 -8.04 -14.22 -9.61
C LEU A 353 -8.20 -13.40 -10.89
N ARG A 354 -8.96 -13.88 -11.87
CA ARG A 354 -9.08 -13.30 -13.22
C ARG A 354 -7.73 -13.19 -13.94
N LEU A 355 -6.92 -14.24 -13.85
CA LEU A 355 -5.58 -14.31 -14.44
C LEU A 355 -5.46 -15.38 -15.55
N GLN A 356 -6.55 -15.97 -16.02
CA GLN A 356 -6.52 -17.07 -17.03
C GLN A 356 -5.74 -16.63 -18.29
N ASN A 357 -6.04 -15.43 -18.81
CA ASN A 357 -5.40 -14.89 -20.02
C ASN A 357 -3.92 -14.50 -19.82
N LYS A 358 -3.42 -14.57 -18.58
CA LYS A 358 -2.04 -14.23 -18.21
C LYS A 358 -1.28 -15.44 -17.65
N SER A 359 -1.85 -16.64 -17.73
CA SER A 359 -1.31 -17.89 -17.14
C SER A 359 0.11 -18.22 -17.60
N THR A 360 0.44 -17.92 -18.86
CA THR A 360 1.76 -18.16 -19.47
C THR A 360 2.74 -17.01 -19.32
N GLN A 361 2.29 -15.86 -18.81
CA GLN A 361 3.15 -14.70 -18.61
C GLN A 361 3.99 -14.86 -17.34
N SER A 362 5.13 -14.14 -17.31
CA SER A 362 5.93 -14.01 -16.09
C SER A 362 5.15 -13.26 -15.01
N PRO A 363 5.19 -13.68 -13.72
CA PRO A 363 4.61 -12.95 -12.60
C PRO A 363 5.06 -11.48 -12.54
N PHE A 364 6.28 -11.18 -12.93
CA PHE A 364 6.84 -9.82 -12.92
C PHE A 364 6.24 -8.89 -13.98
N ARG A 365 5.56 -9.44 -15.00
CA ARG A 365 4.83 -8.65 -16.02
C ARG A 365 3.40 -8.29 -15.63
N LEU A 366 2.92 -8.80 -14.53
CA LEU A 366 1.61 -8.47 -13.98
C LEU A 366 1.60 -7.06 -13.39
N SER A 367 0.44 -6.41 -13.39
CA SER A 367 0.27 -5.17 -12.60
C SER A 367 0.47 -5.47 -11.11
N GLN A 368 0.84 -4.46 -10.33
CA GLN A 368 1.12 -4.62 -8.89
C GLN A 368 -0.05 -5.27 -8.15
N GLY A 369 -1.30 -4.87 -8.45
CA GLY A 369 -2.48 -5.49 -7.88
C GLY A 369 -2.66 -6.96 -8.28
N GLN A 370 -2.33 -7.32 -9.52
CA GLN A 370 -2.35 -8.71 -9.98
C GLN A 370 -1.25 -9.55 -9.33
N GLN A 371 -0.04 -8.98 -9.17
CA GLN A 371 1.06 -9.60 -8.45
C GLN A 371 0.67 -9.90 -7.01
N ARG A 372 0.03 -8.96 -6.32
CA ARG A 372 -0.43 -9.13 -4.94
C ARG A 372 -1.44 -10.27 -4.80
N ARG A 373 -2.44 -10.31 -5.67
CA ARG A 373 -3.41 -11.42 -5.67
C ARG A 373 -2.77 -12.77 -5.95
N LEU A 374 -1.82 -12.82 -6.91
CA LEU A 374 -1.06 -14.03 -7.21
C LEU A 374 -0.24 -14.47 -5.99
N ALA A 375 0.48 -13.56 -5.35
CA ALA A 375 1.30 -13.81 -4.18
C ALA A 375 0.51 -14.36 -2.99
N VAL A 376 -0.67 -13.80 -2.73
CA VAL A 376 -1.55 -14.35 -1.69
C VAL A 376 -2.02 -15.76 -2.09
N ALA A 377 -2.53 -15.94 -3.30
CA ALA A 377 -3.12 -17.20 -3.72
C ALA A 377 -2.10 -18.35 -3.80
N SER A 378 -0.85 -18.10 -4.20
CA SER A 378 0.19 -19.14 -4.29
C SER A 378 0.52 -19.76 -2.93
N LEU A 379 0.50 -18.96 -1.86
CA LEU A 379 0.81 -19.45 -0.50
C LEU A 379 -0.40 -20.03 0.24
N LEU A 380 -1.63 -19.68 -0.16
CA LEU A 380 -2.84 -20.26 0.44
C LEU A 380 -2.99 -21.76 0.21
N GLN A 381 -2.38 -22.31 -0.85
CA GLN A 381 -2.44 -23.74 -1.16
C GLN A 381 -1.65 -24.60 -0.17
N ARG A 382 -0.62 -24.04 0.45
CA ARG A 382 0.24 -24.78 1.36
C ARG A 382 -0.49 -25.11 2.68
N PRO A 383 -0.47 -26.37 3.14
CA PRO A 383 -0.98 -26.70 4.47
C PRO A 383 0.00 -26.15 5.52
N VAL A 384 -0.43 -25.12 6.26
CA VAL A 384 0.37 -24.49 7.32
C VAL A 384 -0.47 -24.27 8.56
N ASP A 385 0.21 -24.24 9.73
CA ASP A 385 -0.42 -23.96 11.00
C ASP A 385 -0.56 -22.45 11.25
N LEU A 386 0.40 -21.69 10.73
CA LEU A 386 0.47 -20.23 10.88
C LEU A 386 0.76 -19.58 9.53
N LEU A 387 -0.07 -18.63 9.16
CA LEU A 387 0.13 -17.76 8.00
C LEU A 387 0.35 -16.33 8.47
N LEU A 388 1.52 -15.78 8.18
CA LEU A 388 1.86 -14.39 8.43
C LEU A 388 1.62 -13.59 7.16
N VAL A 389 1.00 -12.42 7.29
CA VAL A 389 0.57 -11.62 6.13
C VAL A 389 0.88 -10.15 6.39
N ASP A 390 1.76 -9.57 5.58
CA ASP A 390 2.20 -8.19 5.73
C ASP A 390 1.60 -7.32 4.60
N GLU A 391 0.66 -6.43 4.95
CA GLU A 391 -0.03 -5.46 4.08
C GLU A 391 -0.59 -6.07 2.77
N PRO A 392 -1.44 -7.12 2.81
CA PRO A 392 -1.87 -7.84 1.60
C PRO A 392 -2.83 -7.04 0.73
N THR A 393 -3.46 -6.00 1.26
CA THR A 393 -4.48 -5.19 0.58
C THR A 393 -3.93 -3.88 0.02
N TYR A 394 -2.63 -3.65 0.18
CA TYR A 394 -1.96 -2.46 -0.32
C TYR A 394 -2.11 -2.32 -1.84
N GLY A 395 -2.42 -1.11 -2.34
CA GLY A 395 -2.59 -0.84 -3.78
C GLY A 395 -3.78 -1.57 -4.42
N GLN A 396 -4.76 -2.02 -3.62
CA GLN A 396 -5.97 -2.66 -4.11
C GLN A 396 -7.18 -1.74 -3.97
N ASP A 397 -8.07 -1.77 -4.97
CA ASP A 397 -9.39 -1.20 -4.78
C ASP A 397 -10.18 -1.98 -3.71
N ILE A 398 -11.23 -1.38 -3.17
CA ILE A 398 -12.01 -1.93 -2.06
C ILE A 398 -12.53 -3.34 -2.36
N LYS A 399 -12.99 -3.60 -3.59
CA LYS A 399 -13.54 -4.90 -3.98
C LYS A 399 -12.45 -5.97 -4.00
N GLN A 400 -11.27 -5.63 -4.52
CA GLN A 400 -10.14 -6.55 -4.56
C GLN A 400 -9.53 -6.79 -3.17
N ALA A 401 -9.39 -5.74 -2.36
CA ALA A 401 -8.97 -5.85 -0.98
C ALA A 401 -9.90 -6.78 -0.20
N TRP A 402 -11.21 -6.62 -0.37
CA TRP A 402 -12.22 -7.50 0.23
C TRP A 402 -12.08 -8.96 -0.22
N GLN A 403 -11.83 -9.21 -1.53
CA GLN A 403 -11.62 -10.56 -2.05
C GLN A 403 -10.38 -11.23 -1.45
N ILE A 404 -9.29 -10.48 -1.27
CA ILE A 404 -8.07 -10.97 -0.60
C ILE A 404 -8.38 -11.36 0.84
N MET A 405 -9.08 -10.50 1.58
CA MET A 405 -9.46 -10.76 2.96
C MET A 405 -10.38 -11.99 3.07
N GLN A 406 -11.29 -12.19 2.10
CA GLN A 406 -12.13 -13.37 2.04
C GLN A 406 -11.32 -14.66 1.84
N LEU A 407 -10.32 -14.64 0.95
CA LEU A 407 -9.41 -15.78 0.75
C LEU A 407 -8.64 -16.14 2.04
N LEU A 408 -8.14 -15.12 2.76
CA LEU A 408 -7.45 -15.31 4.04
C LEU A 408 -8.40 -15.86 5.12
N ALA A 409 -9.64 -15.37 5.14
CA ALA A 409 -10.66 -15.86 6.05
C ALA A 409 -11.05 -17.32 5.75
N GLU A 410 -11.21 -17.69 4.47
CA GLU A 410 -11.43 -19.07 4.04
C GLU A 410 -10.26 -19.97 4.50
N LYS A 411 -9.01 -19.50 4.39
CA LYS A 411 -7.85 -20.23 4.89
C LYS A 411 -7.91 -20.44 6.41
N ALA A 412 -8.32 -19.42 7.16
CA ALA A 412 -8.49 -19.58 8.60
C ALA A 412 -9.52 -20.68 8.95
N THR A 413 -10.62 -20.83 8.19
CA THR A 413 -11.61 -21.88 8.44
C THR A 413 -11.07 -23.29 8.31
N THR A 414 -9.94 -23.50 7.63
CA THR A 414 -9.26 -24.81 7.56
C THR A 414 -8.40 -25.14 8.78
N GLY A 415 -8.42 -24.28 9.82
CA GLY A 415 -7.67 -24.47 11.07
C GLY A 415 -6.34 -23.70 11.12
N THR A 416 -5.94 -23.01 10.06
CA THR A 416 -4.74 -22.16 10.03
C THR A 416 -4.98 -20.91 10.89
N LEU A 417 -4.03 -20.54 11.74
CA LEU A 417 -3.98 -19.21 12.35
C LEU A 417 -3.45 -18.21 11.33
N VAL A 418 -4.16 -17.12 11.09
CA VAL A 418 -3.72 -16.05 10.17
C VAL A 418 -3.46 -14.78 10.97
N LEU A 419 -2.22 -14.28 10.94
CA LEU A 419 -1.84 -12.97 11.48
C LEU A 419 -1.67 -12.00 10.32
N ILE A 420 -2.45 -10.92 10.30
CA ILE A 420 -2.46 -9.94 9.22
C ILE A 420 -2.10 -8.56 9.73
N VAL A 421 -1.08 -7.96 9.15
CA VAL A 421 -0.76 -6.54 9.34
C VAL A 421 -1.50 -5.75 8.27
N SER A 422 -2.24 -4.71 8.66
CA SER A 422 -2.86 -3.78 7.73
C SER A 422 -3.15 -2.42 8.37
N HIS A 423 -3.10 -1.38 7.54
CA HIS A 423 -3.52 -0.02 7.89
C HIS A 423 -5.03 0.20 7.66
N ASP A 424 -5.73 -0.68 6.93
CA ASP A 424 -7.18 -0.59 6.72
C ASP A 424 -7.94 -1.19 7.92
N ILE A 425 -8.17 -0.34 8.93
CA ILE A 425 -8.87 -0.72 10.16
C ILE A 425 -10.29 -1.22 9.86
N LEU A 426 -10.97 -0.69 8.85
CA LEU A 426 -12.34 -1.10 8.51
C LEU A 426 -12.39 -2.53 7.99
N LEU A 427 -11.44 -2.93 7.13
CA LEU A 427 -11.31 -4.32 6.71
C LEU A 427 -10.93 -5.24 7.86
N LEU A 428 -9.99 -4.83 8.71
CA LEU A 428 -9.64 -5.64 9.90
C LEU A 428 -10.86 -5.86 10.80
N GLN A 429 -11.68 -4.83 11.04
CA GLN A 429 -12.89 -4.93 11.86
C GLN A 429 -13.94 -5.88 11.28
N GLN A 430 -14.02 -5.98 9.96
CA GLN A 430 -14.99 -6.86 9.28
C GLN A 430 -14.55 -8.34 9.31
N PHE A 431 -13.25 -8.61 9.24
CA PHE A 431 -12.74 -9.96 9.03
C PHE A 431 -12.04 -10.57 10.25
N CYS A 432 -11.42 -9.75 11.10
CA CYS A 432 -10.61 -10.26 12.20
C CYS A 432 -11.44 -10.52 13.46
N SER A 433 -11.18 -11.63 14.13
CA SER A 433 -11.76 -11.94 15.43
C SER A 433 -11.22 -11.06 16.55
N GLN A 434 -9.97 -10.62 16.42
CA GLN A 434 -9.26 -9.72 17.33
C GLN A 434 -8.34 -8.80 16.55
N ILE A 435 -8.10 -7.59 17.08
CA ILE A 435 -7.16 -6.62 16.52
C ILE A 435 -6.19 -6.20 17.62
N ILE A 436 -4.90 -6.26 17.32
CA ILE A 436 -3.81 -5.77 18.17
C ILE A 436 -3.40 -4.41 17.64
N ASP A 437 -3.51 -3.37 18.47
CA ASP A 437 -3.00 -2.04 18.15
C ASP A 437 -1.64 -1.81 18.79
N PHE A 438 -0.60 -1.75 17.99
CA PHE A 438 0.79 -1.56 18.44
C PHE A 438 1.03 -0.19 19.08
N ASN A 439 0.22 0.82 18.75
CA ASN A 439 0.32 2.14 19.37
C ASN A 439 0.06 2.10 20.90
N LEU A 440 -0.65 1.08 21.39
CA LEU A 440 -0.94 0.92 22.81
C LEU A 440 0.28 0.45 23.62
N TYR A 441 1.29 -0.11 22.95
CA TYR A 441 2.49 -0.67 23.58
C TYR A 441 3.72 0.24 23.45
N GLU A 442 3.63 1.36 22.75
CA GLU A 442 4.71 2.35 22.58
C GLU A 442 4.93 3.26 23.80
N LYS A 443 3.96 3.35 24.73
CA LYS A 443 4.06 4.21 25.93
C LYS A 443 4.66 3.40 27.09
N GLU A 444 5.82 3.83 27.55
CA GLU A 444 6.43 3.43 28.82
C GLU A 444 5.56 3.89 29.99
N ASP A 445 4.61 3.07 30.42
CA ASP A 445 4.02 3.13 31.76
C ASP A 445 3.72 1.70 32.19
N ALA A 446 4.73 1.05 32.77
CA ALA A 446 4.70 -0.35 33.19
C ALA A 446 3.66 -0.66 34.30
N ASP A 447 3.13 0.36 34.98
CA ASP A 447 2.19 0.17 36.11
C ASP A 447 0.70 0.16 35.71
N ALA A 448 0.36 0.53 34.48
CA ALA A 448 -1.03 0.52 34.00
C ALA A 448 -1.50 -0.82 33.40
N HIS A 449 -0.60 -1.74 33.11
CA HIS A 449 -0.89 -2.94 32.29
C HIS A 449 -1.54 -4.11 33.02
N ALA A 450 -1.55 -4.16 34.35
CA ALA A 450 -2.17 -5.26 35.10
C ALA A 450 -3.72 -5.27 35.06
N LYS A 451 -4.35 -4.16 34.69
CA LYS A 451 -5.83 -4.03 34.65
C LYS A 451 -6.45 -4.09 33.25
N SER A 452 -5.67 -4.22 32.19
CA SER A 452 -6.10 -3.88 30.82
C SER A 452 -6.62 -5.03 29.97
N ASN A 453 -6.31 -6.31 30.25
CA ASN A 453 -6.67 -7.41 29.33
C ASN A 453 -8.19 -7.62 29.13
N SER A 454 -9.03 -7.23 30.06
CA SER A 454 -10.50 -7.30 29.90
C SER A 454 -11.10 -6.00 29.34
N GLN A 455 -10.41 -4.85 29.45
CA GLN A 455 -10.89 -3.55 28.97
C GLN A 455 -10.55 -3.30 27.51
N ILE A 456 -9.42 -3.81 27.00
CA ILE A 456 -9.01 -3.63 25.59
C ILE A 456 -10.01 -4.31 24.65
N ILE A 457 -10.46 -5.51 24.96
CA ILE A 457 -11.48 -6.24 24.20
C ILE A 457 -12.87 -5.58 24.35
N ARG A 458 -13.19 -5.00 25.49
CA ARG A 458 -14.48 -4.33 25.76
C ARG A 458 -14.57 -2.92 25.17
N HIS A 459 -13.47 -2.18 25.11
CA HIS A 459 -13.48 -0.79 24.57
C HIS A 459 -13.76 -0.74 23.07
N PHE A 460 -13.29 -1.72 22.31
CA PHE A 460 -13.59 -1.83 20.88
C PHE A 460 -15.05 -2.26 20.62
N ARG A 461 -15.64 -3.15 21.42
CA ARG A 461 -17.06 -3.53 21.28
C ARG A 461 -18.02 -2.38 21.66
N ALA A 462 -17.70 -1.57 22.66
CA ALA A 462 -18.56 -0.46 23.11
C ALA A 462 -18.58 0.75 22.15
N ARG A 463 -17.51 1.00 21.37
CA ARG A 463 -17.51 2.03 20.32
C ARG A 463 -18.30 1.62 19.07
N LEU A 464 -18.47 0.33 18.82
CA LEU A 464 -19.24 -0.15 17.65
C LEU A 464 -20.75 0.05 17.79
N THR A 465 -21.31 0.03 19.01
CA THR A 465 -22.74 0.29 19.24
C THR A 465 -23.14 1.76 19.11
N GLY A 466 -22.17 2.70 19.22
CA GLY A 466 -22.41 4.13 19.07
C GLY A 466 -22.34 4.68 17.63
N PHE A 467 -21.82 3.90 16.67
CA PHE A 467 -21.67 4.35 15.28
C PHE A 467 -22.80 3.91 14.34
N PHE A 468 -23.66 2.98 14.79
CA PHE A 468 -24.83 2.52 14.03
C PHE A 468 -26.16 3.11 14.48
N SER A 469 -26.14 4.08 15.43
CA SER A 469 -27.32 4.76 15.95
C SER A 469 -27.29 6.29 15.75
N LYS A 470 -26.66 6.77 14.65
CA LYS A 470 -26.89 8.13 14.14
C LYS A 470 -26.84 8.13 12.63
#